data_6272da7804cf398e53b54918a704d78b
#
_entry.id   6272da7804cf398e53b54918a704d78b
#
_cell.length_a   1.000
_cell.length_b   1.000
_cell.length_c   1.000
_cell.angle_alpha   90.00
_cell.angle_beta   90.00
_cell.angle_gamma   90.00
#
_symmetry.space_group_name_H-M   'P 1'
#
loop_
_entity.id
_entity.type
_entity.pdbx_description
1 polymer ?
#
loop_
_entity_poly.entity_id
_entity_poly.type
_entity_poly.pdbx_seq_one_letter_code
_entity_poly.pdbx_strand_id
1 'polypeptide(L)'
;MLVRQIQSSEADLLYRYKPAWKGEISMTTMTNSQTYSGKPVISHSTAVTHTAFRLKDPASAITHFIGMIAAISAAPFLLEKAVFTGNAKAVIASSLFILSMILLYGASTFYHAIITNDKATLLLKKLDHIMIYFLIAGSYTPVCMLVLPARTGTPLCAVVWCLAFAGLFLTICWVDSPKWLNSTIYIAMGWLCIFAIRSIYHFMSPQAFTWLFAGGVIYTIGGVIYALKLPVFLSLIHI
;
A
#
# COMPACT_ATOMS: atom_id res chain seq x y z
N MET A 1 35.52 -25.60 -8.27
CA MET A 1 34.27 -25.85 -9.00
C MET A 1 33.08 -25.07 -8.40
N LEU A 2 32.97 -24.97 -7.08
CA LEU A 2 31.87 -24.24 -6.39
C LEU A 2 31.86 -22.72 -6.62
N VAL A 3 33.01 -22.07 -6.73
CA VAL A 3 33.10 -20.60 -6.91
C VAL A 3 32.58 -20.13 -8.28
N ARG A 4 32.70 -20.94 -9.33
CA ARG A 4 32.10 -20.62 -10.66
C ARG A 4 30.60 -20.74 -10.69
N GLN A 5 30.03 -21.59 -9.85
CA GLN A 5 28.57 -21.79 -9.78
C GLN A 5 27.87 -20.65 -9.03
N ILE A 6 28.56 -20.03 -8.07
CA ILE A 6 28.02 -18.86 -7.33
C ILE A 6 28.07 -17.60 -8.23
N GLN A 7 29.13 -17.41 -9.04
CA GLN A 7 29.23 -16.27 -9.96
C GLN A 7 28.22 -16.34 -11.13
N SER A 8 27.87 -17.54 -11.60
CA SER A 8 26.84 -17.70 -12.63
C SER A 8 25.43 -17.42 -12.08
N SER A 9 25.18 -17.74 -10.80
CA SER A 9 23.90 -17.47 -10.13
C SER A 9 23.65 -15.97 -9.88
N GLU A 10 24.70 -15.20 -9.54
CA GLU A 10 24.57 -13.75 -9.37
C GLU A 10 24.39 -13.01 -10.71
N ALA A 11 25.04 -13.48 -11.78
CA ALA A 11 24.87 -12.92 -13.11
C ALA A 11 23.44 -13.17 -13.66
N ASP A 12 22.86 -14.34 -13.41
CA ASP A 12 21.48 -14.67 -13.82
C ASP A 12 20.44 -13.88 -13.01
N LEU A 13 20.69 -13.58 -11.73
CA LEU A 13 19.84 -12.73 -10.91
C LEU A 13 19.85 -11.27 -11.38
N LEU A 14 20.98 -10.77 -11.80
CA LEU A 14 21.11 -9.42 -12.36
C LEU A 14 20.48 -9.29 -13.75
N TYR A 15 20.44 -10.37 -14.54
CA TYR A 15 19.83 -10.37 -15.87
C TYR A 15 18.30 -10.48 -15.83
N ARG A 16 17.70 -11.05 -14.76
CA ARG A 16 16.26 -11.13 -14.58
C ARG A 16 15.61 -9.82 -14.11
N TYR A 17 16.41 -8.86 -13.63
CA TYR A 17 15.92 -7.56 -13.16
C TYR A 17 16.36 -6.45 -14.11
N LYS A 18 16.03 -6.56 -15.42
CA LYS A 18 16.02 -5.39 -16.29
C LYS A 18 14.75 -4.59 -15.94
N PRO A 19 14.87 -3.41 -15.33
CA PRO A 19 13.70 -2.57 -15.14
C PRO A 19 13.18 -2.15 -16.52
N ALA A 20 11.90 -2.35 -16.76
CA ALA A 20 11.23 -2.08 -18.03
C ALA A 20 11.25 -0.60 -18.48
N TRP A 21 11.96 0.28 -17.76
CA TRP A 21 12.08 1.71 -18.08
C TRP A 21 13.42 2.10 -18.74
N LYS A 22 14.39 1.19 -18.88
CA LYS A 22 15.53 1.42 -19.78
C LYS A 22 15.09 1.25 -21.23
N GLY A 23 14.19 2.13 -21.67
CA GLY A 23 14.03 2.41 -23.08
C GLY A 23 15.36 2.93 -23.62
N GLU A 24 15.97 2.17 -24.50
CA GLU A 24 17.08 2.65 -25.30
C GLU A 24 16.62 3.92 -26.00
N ILE A 25 17.27 5.04 -25.68
CA ILE A 25 17.16 6.24 -26.49
C ILE A 25 17.87 5.89 -27.80
N SER A 26 17.14 5.36 -28.76
CA SER A 26 17.58 5.28 -30.14
C SER A 26 17.68 6.71 -30.65
N MET A 27 18.89 7.26 -30.67
CA MET A 27 19.18 8.47 -31.44
C MET A 27 19.12 8.10 -32.91
N THR A 28 17.92 8.19 -33.48
CA THR A 28 17.79 8.21 -34.94
C THR A 28 18.15 9.63 -35.40
N THR A 29 19.41 9.84 -35.69
CA THR A 29 19.86 11.04 -36.42
C THR A 29 19.30 10.95 -37.83
N MET A 30 18.14 11.57 -38.08
CA MET A 30 17.72 11.90 -39.44
C MET A 30 18.56 13.08 -39.91
N THR A 31 19.64 12.79 -40.63
CA THR A 31 20.38 13.78 -41.42
C THR A 31 19.57 14.07 -42.67
N ASN A 32 18.81 15.15 -42.65
CA ASN A 32 18.23 15.70 -43.87
C ASN A 32 19.27 16.63 -44.52
N SER A 33 20.07 16.08 -45.44
CA SER A 33 21.03 16.83 -46.21
C SER A 33 20.33 17.55 -47.38
N GLN A 34 19.88 18.76 -47.16
CA GLN A 34 19.64 19.70 -48.27
C GLN A 34 20.90 20.55 -48.46
N THR A 35 21.63 20.25 -49.50
CA THR A 35 22.75 21.06 -49.99
C THR A 35 22.20 22.28 -50.75
N TYR A 36 22.25 23.46 -50.13
CA TYR A 36 22.28 24.74 -50.81
C TYR A 36 23.51 25.51 -50.37
N SER A 37 24.37 25.75 -51.40
CA SER A 37 25.48 26.73 -51.46
C SER A 37 25.90 27.39 -50.14
N GLY A 38 27.02 26.88 -49.53
CA GLY A 38 28.03 27.66 -48.84
C GLY A 38 27.71 28.23 -47.47
N LYS A 39 27.66 27.44 -46.45
CA LYS A 39 28.03 27.51 -45.04
C LYS A 39 27.03 26.70 -44.19
N PRO A 40 27.52 25.83 -43.27
CA PRO A 40 26.61 25.09 -42.41
C PRO A 40 25.97 26.05 -41.38
N VAL A 41 24.67 26.31 -41.52
CA VAL A 41 23.86 26.92 -40.47
C VAL A 41 23.53 25.83 -39.45
N ILE A 42 24.25 25.83 -38.32
CA ILE A 42 23.92 24.98 -37.18
C ILE A 42 22.66 25.57 -36.54
N SER A 43 21.51 25.07 -36.97
CA SER A 43 20.25 25.33 -36.29
C SER A 43 20.24 24.54 -34.97
N HIS A 44 20.55 25.22 -33.87
CA HIS A 44 20.27 24.69 -32.53
C HIS A 44 18.74 24.68 -32.31
N SER A 45 18.12 23.60 -32.74
CA SER A 45 16.77 23.28 -32.28
C SER A 45 16.87 22.89 -30.80
N THR A 46 16.60 23.85 -29.91
CA THR A 46 16.34 23.56 -28.51
C THR A 46 15.03 22.78 -28.44
N ALA A 47 15.15 21.47 -28.47
CA ALA A 47 14.02 20.60 -28.13
C ALA A 47 13.66 20.88 -26.66
N VAL A 48 12.56 21.63 -26.45
CA VAL A 48 11.95 21.77 -25.14
C VAL A 48 11.43 20.38 -24.77
N THR A 49 12.23 19.64 -24.02
CA THR A 49 11.80 18.40 -23.42
C THR A 49 10.78 18.76 -22.34
N HIS A 50 9.49 18.71 -22.69
CA HIS A 50 8.44 18.66 -21.70
C HIS A 50 8.66 17.37 -20.90
N THR A 51 9.28 17.48 -19.71
CA THR A 51 9.30 16.42 -18.72
C THR A 51 7.87 16.26 -18.22
N ALA A 52 7.07 15.46 -18.93
CA ALA A 52 5.76 15.07 -18.44
C ALA A 52 5.96 14.35 -17.09
N PHE A 53 5.29 14.83 -16.05
CA PHE A 53 5.26 14.19 -14.75
C PHE A 53 4.69 12.77 -14.93
N ARG A 54 5.54 11.75 -14.82
CA ARG A 54 5.14 10.35 -14.96
C ARG A 54 4.99 9.75 -13.58
N LEU A 55 3.78 9.27 -13.28
CA LEU A 55 3.52 8.44 -12.11
C LEU A 55 4.02 7.02 -12.39
N LYS A 56 4.54 6.35 -11.35
CA LYS A 56 5.01 4.96 -11.43
C LYS A 56 3.87 3.99 -11.74
N ASP A 57 2.76 4.14 -11.02
CA ASP A 57 1.53 3.37 -11.16
C ASP A 57 0.32 4.30 -10.95
N PRO A 58 -0.19 4.93 -12.02
CA PRO A 58 -1.18 5.99 -11.91
C PRO A 58 -2.49 5.56 -11.25
N ALA A 59 -2.98 4.37 -11.58
CA ALA A 59 -4.27 3.89 -11.07
C ALA A 59 -4.24 3.72 -9.55
N SER A 60 -3.22 3.02 -9.03
CA SER A 60 -3.05 2.82 -7.58
C SER A 60 -2.74 4.14 -6.87
N ALA A 61 -1.87 4.98 -7.45
CA ALA A 61 -1.53 6.28 -6.86
C ALA A 61 -2.77 7.17 -6.68
N ILE A 62 -3.62 7.29 -7.71
CA ILE A 62 -4.81 8.14 -7.68
C ILE A 62 -5.86 7.59 -6.71
N THR A 63 -6.13 6.28 -6.74
CA THR A 63 -7.15 5.68 -5.86
C THR A 63 -6.75 5.80 -4.38
N HIS A 64 -5.49 5.57 -4.05
CA HIS A 64 -5.01 5.72 -2.68
C HIS A 64 -4.92 7.19 -2.25
N PHE A 65 -4.56 8.10 -3.15
CA PHE A 65 -4.62 9.54 -2.88
C PHE A 65 -6.04 10.00 -2.54
N ILE A 66 -7.04 9.55 -3.31
CA ILE A 66 -8.46 9.83 -3.00
C ILE A 66 -8.83 9.27 -1.63
N GLY A 67 -8.41 8.04 -1.32
CA GLY A 67 -8.61 7.43 0.00
C GLY A 67 -7.97 8.25 1.13
N MET A 68 -6.76 8.77 0.92
CA MET A 68 -6.07 9.63 1.88
C MET A 68 -6.84 10.93 2.13
N ILE A 69 -7.27 11.61 1.07
CA ILE A 69 -8.05 12.84 1.20
C ILE A 69 -9.39 12.58 1.91
N ALA A 70 -10.07 11.49 1.57
CA ALA A 70 -11.31 11.09 2.25
C ALA A 70 -11.09 10.83 3.75
N ALA A 71 -10.00 10.14 4.12
CA ALA A 71 -9.64 9.89 5.52
C ALA A 71 -9.33 11.18 6.28
N ILE A 72 -8.54 12.09 5.68
CA ILE A 72 -8.23 13.41 6.26
C ILE A 72 -9.51 14.22 6.45
N SER A 73 -10.41 14.23 5.46
CA SER A 73 -11.67 14.96 5.53
C SER A 73 -12.63 14.38 6.57
N ALA A 74 -12.62 13.07 6.79
CA ALA A 74 -13.44 12.40 7.79
C ALA A 74 -12.89 12.57 9.23
N ALA A 75 -11.59 12.84 9.38
CA ALA A 75 -10.92 12.91 10.68
C ALA A 75 -11.57 13.90 11.65
N PRO A 76 -11.85 15.18 11.30
CA PRO A 76 -12.45 16.14 12.22
C PRO A 76 -13.82 15.68 12.71
N PHE A 77 -14.67 15.14 11.83
CA PHE A 77 -16.01 14.66 12.20
C PHE A 77 -15.96 13.47 13.16
N LEU A 78 -15.03 12.54 12.93
CA LEU A 78 -14.86 11.38 13.80
C LEU A 78 -14.32 11.78 15.16
N LEU A 79 -13.31 12.65 15.20
CA LEU A 79 -12.67 13.09 16.43
C LEU A 79 -13.59 14.01 17.25
N GLU A 80 -14.33 14.89 16.60
CA GLU A 80 -15.36 15.71 17.26
C GLU A 80 -16.38 14.83 17.98
N LYS A 81 -16.95 13.85 17.30
CA LYS A 81 -17.88 12.87 17.91
C LYS A 81 -17.23 12.14 19.09
N ALA A 82 -15.97 11.74 18.95
CA ALA A 82 -15.24 11.05 20.03
C ALA A 82 -15.06 11.96 21.26
N VAL A 83 -14.70 13.23 21.06
CA VAL A 83 -14.55 14.23 22.12
C VAL A 83 -15.89 14.48 22.84
N PHE A 84 -17.00 14.62 22.10
CA PHE A 84 -18.32 14.83 22.68
C PHE A 84 -18.80 13.69 23.58
N THR A 85 -18.22 12.47 23.46
CA THR A 85 -18.53 11.39 24.40
C THR A 85 -17.98 11.64 25.81
N GLY A 86 -17.05 12.56 26.00
CA GLY A 86 -16.32 12.76 27.26
C GLY A 86 -15.42 11.58 27.65
N ASN A 87 -15.25 10.59 26.78
CA ASN A 87 -14.52 9.35 27.07
C ASN A 87 -13.15 9.37 26.38
N ALA A 88 -12.08 9.45 27.16
CA ALA A 88 -10.72 9.44 26.65
C ALA A 88 -10.40 8.21 25.76
N LYS A 89 -10.99 7.03 26.07
CA LYS A 89 -10.83 5.83 25.26
C LYS A 89 -11.42 6.03 23.86
N ALA A 90 -12.53 6.76 23.72
CA ALA A 90 -13.14 7.05 22.43
C ALA A 90 -12.20 7.91 21.58
N VAL A 91 -11.60 8.94 22.17
CA VAL A 91 -10.65 9.82 21.49
C VAL A 91 -9.41 9.04 21.04
N ILE A 92 -8.80 8.27 21.95
CA ILE A 92 -7.61 7.46 21.64
C ILE A 92 -7.91 6.45 20.52
N ALA A 93 -9.00 5.68 20.64
CA ALA A 93 -9.34 4.64 19.68
C ALA A 93 -9.64 5.23 18.30
N SER A 94 -10.40 6.32 18.23
CA SER A 94 -10.71 7.00 16.97
C SER A 94 -9.48 7.64 16.34
N SER A 95 -8.58 8.22 17.16
CA SER A 95 -7.32 8.79 16.68
C SER A 95 -6.40 7.73 16.10
N LEU A 96 -6.24 6.58 16.77
CA LEU A 96 -5.41 5.47 16.27
C LEU A 96 -5.98 4.91 14.95
N PHE A 97 -7.29 4.75 14.85
CA PHE A 97 -7.95 4.29 13.63
C PHE A 97 -7.73 5.25 12.46
N ILE A 98 -8.09 6.53 12.63
CA ILE A 98 -7.99 7.50 11.52
C ILE A 98 -6.54 7.75 11.12
N LEU A 99 -5.62 7.81 12.08
CA LEU A 99 -4.19 7.97 11.82
C LEU A 99 -3.64 6.78 11.03
N SER A 100 -3.98 5.55 11.41
CA SER A 100 -3.53 4.36 10.67
C SER A 100 -4.04 4.35 9.24
N MET A 101 -5.26 4.84 9.00
CA MET A 101 -5.85 4.97 7.65
C MET A 101 -5.12 6.03 6.81
N ILE A 102 -4.86 7.21 7.38
CA ILE A 102 -4.12 8.29 6.70
C ILE A 102 -2.70 7.82 6.36
N LEU A 103 -2.02 7.16 7.30
CA LEU A 103 -0.66 6.66 7.10
C LEU A 103 -0.60 5.57 6.02
N LEU A 104 -1.56 4.63 6.01
CA LEU A 104 -1.61 3.62 4.95
C LEU A 104 -1.79 4.25 3.59
N TYR A 105 -2.85 5.04 3.41
CA TYR A 105 -3.14 5.64 2.12
C TYR A 105 -2.03 6.61 1.67
N GLY A 106 -1.41 7.32 2.61
CA GLY A 106 -0.25 8.16 2.34
C GLY A 106 0.96 7.35 1.87
N ALA A 107 1.38 6.35 2.63
CA ALA A 107 2.51 5.49 2.27
C ALA A 107 2.30 4.82 0.90
N SER A 108 1.10 4.30 0.66
CA SER A 108 0.74 3.66 -0.60
C SER A 108 0.73 4.66 -1.76
N THR A 109 0.16 5.85 -1.57
CA THR A 109 0.20 6.92 -2.59
C THR A 109 1.63 7.24 -3.00
N PHE A 110 2.53 7.48 -2.02
CA PHE A 110 3.93 7.78 -2.32
C PHE A 110 4.64 6.63 -3.01
N TYR A 111 4.43 5.39 -2.59
CA TYR A 111 5.03 4.22 -3.21
C TYR A 111 4.62 4.06 -4.68
N HIS A 112 3.36 4.30 -5.00
CA HIS A 112 2.81 4.16 -6.35
C HIS A 112 2.99 5.41 -7.23
N ALA A 113 3.15 6.59 -6.62
CA ALA A 113 3.32 7.84 -7.37
C ALA A 113 4.78 8.10 -7.76
N ILE A 114 5.74 7.86 -6.86
CA ILE A 114 7.09 8.37 -7.01
C ILE A 114 7.99 7.39 -7.77
N ILE A 115 8.64 7.90 -8.82
CA ILE A 115 9.74 7.22 -9.50
C ILE A 115 11.04 7.72 -8.86
N THR A 116 11.78 6.83 -8.21
CA THR A 116 12.99 7.17 -7.46
C THR A 116 14.04 6.05 -7.56
N ASN A 117 15.17 6.22 -6.87
CA ASN A 117 16.24 5.23 -6.84
C ASN A 117 15.79 3.93 -6.11
N ASP A 118 16.54 2.84 -6.30
CA ASP A 118 16.19 1.52 -5.78
C ASP A 118 16.06 1.49 -4.25
N LYS A 119 16.94 2.21 -3.52
CA LYS A 119 16.90 2.26 -2.06
C LYS A 119 15.63 2.93 -1.52
N ALA A 120 15.26 4.07 -2.10
CA ALA A 120 14.05 4.79 -1.71
C ALA A 120 12.79 4.02 -2.13
N THR A 121 12.80 3.38 -3.31
CA THR A 121 11.70 2.50 -3.76
C THR A 121 11.51 1.34 -2.79
N LEU A 122 12.58 0.72 -2.32
CA LEU A 122 12.53 -0.37 -1.35
C LEU A 122 11.97 0.11 0.00
N LEU A 123 12.38 1.29 0.47
CA LEU A 123 11.86 1.88 1.70
C LEU A 123 10.36 2.17 1.59
N LEU A 124 9.92 2.80 0.50
CA LEU A 124 8.50 3.08 0.25
C LEU A 124 7.67 1.80 0.17
N LYS A 125 8.19 0.75 -0.49
CA LYS A 125 7.56 -0.57 -0.54
C LYS A 125 7.40 -1.19 0.86
N LYS A 126 8.43 -1.11 1.71
CA LYS A 126 8.36 -1.58 3.09
C LYS A 126 7.30 -0.81 3.88
N LEU A 127 7.28 0.51 3.79
CA LEU A 127 6.30 1.35 4.47
C LEU A 127 4.87 1.02 4.04
N ASP A 128 4.62 0.89 2.74
CA ASP A 128 3.32 0.51 2.20
C ASP A 128 2.82 -0.83 2.79
N HIS A 129 3.66 -1.87 2.82
CA HIS A 129 3.30 -3.16 3.39
C HIS A 129 3.13 -3.12 4.92
N ILE A 130 3.98 -2.39 5.65
CA ILE A 130 3.90 -2.26 7.11
C ILE A 130 2.59 -1.58 7.51
N MET A 131 2.19 -0.54 6.78
CA MET A 131 0.98 0.22 7.13
C MET A 131 -0.30 -0.61 7.00
N ILE A 132 -0.32 -1.71 6.23
CA ILE A 132 -1.46 -2.64 6.19
C ILE A 132 -1.67 -3.29 7.56
N TYR A 133 -0.60 -3.78 8.20
CA TYR A 133 -0.69 -4.36 9.55
C TYR A 133 -1.21 -3.35 10.56
N PHE A 134 -0.71 -2.11 10.48
CA PHE A 134 -1.13 -1.04 11.38
C PHE A 134 -2.57 -0.60 11.13
N LEU A 135 -3.05 -0.59 9.89
CA LEU A 135 -4.45 -0.31 9.60
C LEU A 135 -5.36 -1.40 10.16
N ILE A 136 -4.98 -2.67 10.02
CA ILE A 136 -5.77 -3.77 10.59
C ILE A 136 -5.85 -3.58 12.11
N ALA A 137 -4.74 -3.38 12.80
CA ALA A 137 -4.74 -3.16 14.26
C ALA A 137 -5.50 -1.89 14.66
N GLY A 138 -5.32 -0.80 13.91
CA GLY A 138 -6.04 0.44 14.12
C GLY A 138 -7.55 0.30 13.99
N SER A 139 -8.03 -0.49 13.01
CA SER A 139 -9.48 -0.75 12.82
C SER A 139 -10.09 -1.62 13.92
N TYR A 140 -9.31 -2.51 14.52
CA TYR A 140 -9.75 -3.29 15.69
C TYR A 140 -9.87 -2.44 16.95
N THR A 141 -9.05 -1.41 17.09
CA THR A 141 -8.94 -0.65 18.32
C THR A 141 -10.26 -0.04 18.80
N PRO A 142 -11.11 0.62 17.97
CA PRO A 142 -12.41 1.11 18.39
C PRO A 142 -13.36 -0.01 18.82
N VAL A 143 -13.39 -1.12 18.10
CA VAL A 143 -14.25 -2.26 18.43
C VAL A 143 -13.84 -2.86 19.78
N CYS A 144 -12.53 -3.06 20.00
CA CYS A 144 -12.00 -3.64 21.21
C CYS A 144 -12.17 -2.74 22.45
N MET A 145 -12.00 -1.41 22.29
CA MET A 145 -12.00 -0.47 23.40
C MET A 145 -13.37 0.10 23.73
N LEU A 146 -14.28 0.18 22.75
CA LEU A 146 -15.54 0.90 22.90
C LEU A 146 -16.78 -0.03 22.84
N VAL A 147 -16.70 -1.15 22.11
CA VAL A 147 -17.84 -2.06 21.91
C VAL A 147 -17.72 -3.28 22.81
N LEU A 148 -16.54 -3.90 22.86
CA LEU A 148 -16.36 -5.15 23.58
C LEU A 148 -16.17 -4.93 25.09
N PRO A 149 -16.69 -5.84 25.94
CA PRO A 149 -16.31 -5.89 27.34
C PRO A 149 -14.78 -6.03 27.49
N ALA A 150 -14.18 -5.36 28.46
CA ALA A 150 -12.74 -5.38 28.67
C ALA A 150 -12.13 -6.79 28.73
N ARG A 151 -12.88 -7.76 29.25
CA ARG A 151 -12.49 -9.16 29.36
C ARG A 151 -12.22 -9.80 27.98
N THR A 152 -12.92 -9.37 26.93
CA THR A 152 -12.76 -9.87 25.54
C THR A 152 -11.98 -8.88 24.69
N GLY A 153 -12.26 -7.59 24.82
CA GLY A 153 -11.68 -6.55 23.98
C GLY A 153 -10.19 -6.33 24.26
N THR A 154 -9.79 -6.30 25.54
CA THR A 154 -8.37 -6.05 25.88
C THR A 154 -7.44 -7.14 25.34
N PRO A 155 -7.68 -8.44 25.56
CA PRO A 155 -6.79 -9.47 25.02
C PRO A 155 -6.81 -9.53 23.48
N LEU A 156 -7.98 -9.33 22.86
CA LEU A 156 -8.06 -9.27 21.39
C LEU A 156 -7.24 -8.10 20.84
N CYS A 157 -7.37 -6.92 21.42
CA CYS A 157 -6.60 -5.74 21.03
C CYS A 157 -5.09 -5.99 21.17
N ALA A 158 -4.67 -6.58 22.31
CA ALA A 158 -3.27 -6.90 22.54
C ALA A 158 -2.72 -7.89 21.50
N VAL A 159 -3.46 -8.97 21.20
CA VAL A 159 -3.06 -9.96 20.19
C VAL A 159 -2.92 -9.31 18.81
N VAL A 160 -3.89 -8.50 18.37
CA VAL A 160 -3.85 -7.85 17.06
C VAL A 160 -2.67 -6.88 16.94
N TRP A 161 -2.39 -6.09 17.98
CA TRP A 161 -1.24 -5.19 17.99
C TRP A 161 0.09 -5.95 18.04
N CYS A 162 0.20 -7.03 18.82
CA CYS A 162 1.39 -7.91 18.80
C CYS A 162 1.64 -8.48 17.41
N LEU A 163 0.58 -8.93 16.71
CA LEU A 163 0.71 -9.42 15.34
C LEU A 163 1.09 -8.31 14.37
N ALA A 164 0.60 -7.08 14.55
CA ALA A 164 1.00 -5.95 13.72
C ALA A 164 2.50 -5.63 13.88
N PHE A 165 3.03 -5.66 15.09
CA PHE A 165 4.47 -5.51 15.33
C PHE A 165 5.28 -6.69 14.80
N ALA A 166 4.79 -7.93 14.91
CA ALA A 166 5.42 -9.09 14.30
C ALA A 166 5.47 -8.95 12.75
N GLY A 167 4.38 -8.46 12.14
CA GLY A 167 4.33 -8.15 10.71
C GLY A 167 5.31 -7.05 10.28
N LEU A 168 5.50 -6.03 11.13
CA LEU A 168 6.54 -5.02 10.94
C LEU A 168 7.93 -5.67 10.83
N PHE A 169 8.30 -6.51 11.81
CA PHE A 169 9.58 -7.21 11.79
C PHE A 169 9.72 -8.13 10.57
N LEU A 170 8.67 -8.88 10.24
CA LEU A 170 8.65 -9.73 9.04
C LEU A 170 8.95 -8.92 7.78
N THR A 171 8.29 -7.78 7.59
CA THR A 171 8.47 -6.92 6.41
C THR A 171 9.86 -6.27 6.37
N ILE A 172 10.43 -5.92 7.52
CA ILE A 172 11.80 -5.38 7.58
C ILE A 172 12.82 -6.45 7.17
N CYS A 173 12.67 -7.68 7.67
CA CYS A 173 13.59 -8.79 7.43
C CYS A 173 13.38 -9.45 6.07
N TRP A 174 12.15 -9.50 5.56
CA TRP A 174 11.80 -10.21 4.33
C TRP A 174 10.78 -9.46 3.49
N VAL A 175 11.21 -8.35 2.86
CA VAL A 175 10.35 -7.48 2.06
C VAL A 175 9.86 -8.13 0.76
N ASP A 176 10.61 -9.06 0.21
CA ASP A 176 10.28 -9.79 -1.02
C ASP A 176 9.58 -11.13 -0.76
N SER A 177 8.93 -11.25 0.41
CA SER A 177 8.09 -12.39 0.74
C SER A 177 6.99 -12.60 -0.32
N PRO A 178 6.58 -13.85 -0.59
CA PRO A 178 5.55 -14.14 -1.58
C PRO A 178 4.24 -13.40 -1.27
N LYS A 179 3.60 -12.81 -2.28
CA LYS A 179 2.34 -12.07 -2.12
C LYS A 179 1.25 -12.87 -1.43
N TRP A 180 1.14 -14.17 -1.74
CA TRP A 180 0.16 -15.05 -1.12
C TRP A 180 0.36 -15.19 0.40
N LEU A 181 1.63 -15.23 0.87
CA LEU A 181 1.93 -15.31 2.29
C LEU A 181 1.48 -14.05 3.04
N ASN A 182 1.84 -12.87 2.53
CA ASN A 182 1.41 -11.60 3.11
C ASN A 182 -0.11 -11.48 3.13
N SER A 183 -0.77 -11.81 2.01
CA SER A 183 -2.25 -11.80 1.95
C SER A 183 -2.88 -12.74 2.95
N THR A 184 -2.33 -13.95 3.12
CA THR A 184 -2.84 -14.92 4.10
C THR A 184 -2.72 -14.37 5.51
N ILE A 185 -1.58 -13.73 5.86
CA ILE A 185 -1.40 -13.14 7.19
C ILE A 185 -2.38 -11.98 7.40
N TYR A 186 -2.54 -11.09 6.41
CA TYR A 186 -3.50 -9.98 6.50
C TYR A 186 -4.93 -10.48 6.68
N ILE A 187 -5.36 -11.45 5.86
CA ILE A 187 -6.70 -12.05 5.96
C ILE A 187 -6.89 -12.72 7.34
N ALA A 188 -5.90 -13.50 7.78
CA ALA A 188 -5.96 -14.16 9.09
C ALA A 188 -6.08 -13.14 10.23
N MET A 189 -5.30 -12.06 10.21
CA MET A 189 -5.43 -10.97 11.17
C MET A 189 -6.81 -10.32 11.12
N GLY A 190 -7.34 -10.05 9.92
CA GLY A 190 -8.67 -9.46 9.77
C GLY A 190 -9.79 -10.34 10.33
N TRP A 191 -9.64 -11.67 10.28
CA TRP A 191 -10.63 -12.63 10.78
C TRP A 191 -10.48 -13.02 12.24
N LEU A 192 -9.51 -12.47 12.98
CA LEU A 192 -9.42 -12.70 14.43
C LEU A 192 -10.68 -12.26 15.19
N CYS A 193 -11.49 -11.36 14.64
CA CYS A 193 -12.77 -10.98 15.20
C CYS A 193 -13.77 -12.15 15.34
N ILE A 194 -13.54 -13.28 14.63
CA ILE A 194 -14.39 -14.46 14.73
C ILE A 194 -14.41 -15.02 16.16
N PHE A 195 -13.31 -14.92 16.89
CA PHE A 195 -13.23 -15.36 18.29
C PHE A 195 -14.08 -14.47 19.23
N ALA A 196 -14.40 -13.27 18.81
CA ALA A 196 -15.24 -12.33 19.56
C ALA A 196 -16.59 -12.10 18.88
N ILE A 197 -16.94 -12.83 17.81
CA ILE A 197 -18.11 -12.55 16.96
C ILE A 197 -19.43 -12.53 17.75
N ARG A 198 -19.58 -13.42 18.73
CA ARG A 198 -20.77 -13.48 19.59
C ARG A 198 -20.87 -12.20 20.44
N SER A 199 -19.77 -11.75 21.01
CA SER A 199 -19.73 -10.50 21.79
C SER A 199 -19.96 -9.28 20.90
N ILE A 200 -19.35 -9.24 19.72
CA ILE A 200 -19.54 -8.17 18.73
C ILE A 200 -21.02 -8.07 18.36
N TYR A 201 -21.67 -9.19 18.01
CA TYR A 201 -23.09 -9.23 17.66
C TYR A 201 -24.00 -8.78 18.81
N HIS A 202 -23.64 -9.12 20.05
CA HIS A 202 -24.46 -8.80 21.22
C HIS A 202 -24.34 -7.32 21.65
N PHE A 203 -23.15 -6.72 21.53
CA PHE A 203 -22.89 -5.36 22.03
C PHE A 203 -22.93 -4.29 20.92
N MET A 204 -22.94 -4.69 19.66
CA MET A 204 -22.98 -3.77 18.53
C MET A 204 -24.42 -3.62 18.01
N SER A 205 -24.78 -2.43 17.53
CA SER A 205 -26.07 -2.25 16.87
C SER A 205 -26.14 -3.12 15.59
N PRO A 206 -27.32 -3.63 15.22
CA PRO A 206 -27.47 -4.47 14.02
C PRO A 206 -26.95 -3.80 12.74
N GLN A 207 -27.16 -2.49 12.62
CA GLN A 207 -26.66 -1.72 11.48
C GLN A 207 -25.13 -1.65 11.47
N ALA A 208 -24.48 -1.39 12.61
CA ALA A 208 -23.03 -1.35 12.70
C ALA A 208 -22.42 -2.73 12.44
N PHE A 209 -23.05 -3.80 12.94
CA PHE A 209 -22.63 -5.17 12.66
C PHE A 209 -22.70 -5.50 11.17
N THR A 210 -23.78 -5.10 10.48
CA THR A 210 -23.91 -5.31 9.03
C THR A 210 -22.79 -4.62 8.25
N TRP A 211 -22.46 -3.38 8.59
CA TRP A 211 -21.36 -2.66 7.96
C TRP A 211 -20.00 -3.31 8.24
N LEU A 212 -19.77 -3.76 9.46
CA LEU A 212 -18.54 -4.47 9.83
C LEU A 212 -18.40 -5.77 9.04
N PHE A 213 -19.49 -6.55 8.94
CA PHE A 213 -19.51 -7.81 8.19
C PHE A 213 -19.31 -7.58 6.69
N ALA A 214 -20.03 -6.63 6.10
CA ALA A 214 -19.86 -6.26 4.69
C ALA A 214 -18.43 -5.82 4.39
N GLY A 215 -17.82 -5.00 5.26
CA GLY A 215 -16.42 -4.60 5.17
C GLY A 215 -15.47 -5.80 5.22
N GLY A 216 -15.69 -6.76 6.11
CA GLY A 216 -14.90 -7.99 6.21
C GLY A 216 -14.97 -8.86 4.95
N VAL A 217 -16.13 -8.97 4.33
CA VAL A 217 -16.33 -9.68 3.06
C VAL A 217 -15.57 -8.99 1.94
N ILE A 218 -15.72 -7.67 1.77
CA ILE A 218 -15.03 -6.88 0.74
C ILE A 218 -13.50 -6.97 0.94
N TYR A 219 -13.04 -6.85 2.18
CA TYR A 219 -11.63 -7.00 2.53
C TYR A 219 -11.08 -8.37 2.12
N THR A 220 -11.82 -9.44 2.40
CA THR A 220 -11.42 -10.82 2.04
C THR A 220 -11.35 -10.99 0.52
N ILE A 221 -12.34 -10.49 -0.21
CA ILE A 221 -12.34 -10.50 -1.68
C ILE A 221 -11.10 -9.76 -2.20
N GLY A 222 -10.81 -8.57 -1.68
CA GLY A 222 -9.61 -7.81 -2.05
C GLY A 222 -8.31 -8.56 -1.77
N GLY A 223 -8.19 -9.19 -0.60
CA GLY A 223 -7.04 -10.01 -0.23
C GLY A 223 -6.83 -11.23 -1.14
N VAL A 224 -7.91 -11.90 -1.52
CA VAL A 224 -7.88 -13.05 -2.46
C VAL A 224 -7.47 -12.58 -3.86
N ILE A 225 -8.06 -11.50 -4.37
CA ILE A 225 -7.69 -10.91 -5.66
C ILE A 225 -6.19 -10.58 -5.69
N TYR A 226 -5.68 -9.95 -4.63
CA TYR A 226 -4.27 -9.61 -4.51
C TYR A 226 -3.38 -10.86 -4.46
N ALA A 227 -3.76 -11.89 -3.69
CA ALA A 227 -3.01 -13.15 -3.58
C ALA A 227 -2.92 -13.89 -4.91
N LEU A 228 -4.03 -13.94 -5.65
CA LEU A 228 -4.14 -14.62 -6.93
C LEU A 228 -3.64 -13.79 -8.12
N LYS A 229 -3.23 -12.54 -7.88
CA LYS A 229 -2.80 -11.58 -8.92
C LYS A 229 -3.88 -11.39 -10.01
N LEU A 230 -5.15 -11.36 -9.61
CA LEU A 230 -6.28 -11.10 -10.49
C LEU A 230 -6.67 -9.60 -10.44
N PRO A 231 -7.31 -9.02 -11.48
CA PRO A 231 -7.46 -9.60 -12.81
C PRO A 231 -6.26 -9.29 -13.70
N VAL A 232 -5.93 -10.23 -14.57
CA VAL A 232 -4.87 -10.09 -15.59
C VAL A 232 -5.16 -8.93 -16.57
N PHE A 233 -6.43 -8.51 -16.66
CA PHE A 233 -6.88 -7.44 -17.58
C PHE A 233 -6.34 -6.03 -17.22
N LEU A 234 -6.05 -5.75 -15.97
CA LEU A 234 -5.43 -4.46 -15.59
C LEU A 234 -3.95 -4.39 -15.98
N SER A 235 -3.31 -5.53 -16.23
CA SER A 235 -1.94 -5.60 -16.76
C SER A 235 -1.87 -5.23 -18.26
N LEU A 236 -2.99 -5.27 -18.99
CA LEU A 236 -3.04 -4.87 -20.41
C LEU A 236 -3.12 -3.35 -20.62
N ILE A 237 -3.31 -2.56 -19.55
CA ILE A 237 -3.26 -1.09 -19.59
C ILE A 237 -1.82 -0.59 -19.36
N HIS A 238 -0.86 -1.48 -19.16
CA HIS A 238 0.57 -1.18 -18.98
C HIS A 238 1.36 -1.47 -20.26
N ILE A 239 0.88 -0.98 -21.42
CA ILE A 239 1.70 -0.81 -22.62
C ILE A 239 1.98 0.68 -22.82
#